data_7e4febfbe1aed55a99dd92ddaac68fc4
#
_entry.id   7e4febfbe1aed55a99dd92ddaac68fc4
#
_cell.length_a   1.000
_cell.length_b   1.000
_cell.length_c   1.000
_cell.angle_alpha   90.00
_cell.angle_beta   90.00
_cell.angle_gamma   90.00
#
_symmetry.space_group_name_H-M   'P 1'
#
loop_
_entity.id
_entity.type
_entity.pdbx_description
1 polymer ?
#
loop_
_entity_poly.entity_id
_entity_poly.type
_entity_poly.pdbx_seq_one_letter_code
_entity_poly.pdbx_strand_id
1 'polypeptide(L)'
;MNEYYDAIIVGTGAAGLYCALNLPKRKKILMLTKQGADLSDSFLAQGGICMLRGEDDYEDYFEDTMRAGHYENNKRAVNLMIRSSNDIIRDLLWRNVDFVRAEDGELAFTREGAHSRPRILFHEDITGKEITQTLLDQVKTKENIEICEYM
;
A
#
# COMPACT_ATOMS: atom_id res chain seq x y z
N MET A 1 -32.29 15.23 1.91
CA MET A 1 -31.65 14.95 3.23
C MET A 1 -30.17 15.27 3.06
N ASN A 2 -29.60 16.09 3.95
CA ASN A 2 -28.15 16.29 3.94
C ASN A 2 -27.49 15.00 4.44
N GLU A 3 -26.67 14.38 3.62
CA GLU A 3 -25.88 13.23 4.05
C GLU A 3 -24.61 13.71 4.74
N TYR A 4 -24.31 13.13 5.90
CA TYR A 4 -23.11 13.42 6.67
C TYR A 4 -22.17 12.24 6.63
N TYR A 5 -20.87 12.52 6.40
CA TYR A 5 -19.80 11.55 6.47
C TYR A 5 -18.85 11.92 7.60
N ASP A 6 -18.34 10.92 8.31
CA ASP A 6 -17.31 11.11 9.33
C ASP A 6 -15.93 11.36 8.75
N ALA A 7 -15.67 10.82 7.57
CA ALA A 7 -14.43 11.01 6.83
C ALA A 7 -14.68 11.06 5.32
N ILE A 8 -13.90 11.91 4.65
CA ILE A 8 -13.82 11.97 3.19
C ILE A 8 -12.40 11.60 2.80
N ILE A 9 -12.25 10.60 1.93
CA ILE A 9 -10.97 10.14 1.41
C ILE A 9 -10.93 10.45 -0.08
N VAL A 10 -9.92 11.21 -0.51
CA VAL A 10 -9.73 11.58 -1.91
C VAL A 10 -8.70 10.66 -2.55
N GLY A 11 -9.15 9.85 -3.49
CA GLY A 11 -8.35 8.88 -4.22
C GLY A 11 -8.58 7.43 -3.78
N THR A 12 -8.62 6.53 -4.75
CA THR A 12 -8.80 5.07 -4.61
C THR A 12 -7.50 4.30 -4.89
N GLY A 13 -6.36 4.94 -4.73
CA GLY A 13 -5.08 4.25 -4.72
C GLY A 13 -4.87 3.44 -3.42
N ALA A 14 -3.80 2.66 -3.35
CA ALA A 14 -3.50 1.77 -2.23
C ALA A 14 -3.62 2.46 -0.85
N ALA A 15 -3.10 3.69 -0.70
CA ALA A 15 -3.16 4.43 0.55
C ALA A 15 -4.59 4.81 0.96
N GLY A 16 -5.43 5.26 0.01
CA GLY A 16 -6.83 5.63 0.28
C GLY A 16 -7.67 4.42 0.65
N LEU A 17 -7.54 3.32 -0.10
CA LEU A 17 -8.24 2.06 0.15
C LEU A 17 -7.82 1.47 1.51
N TYR A 18 -6.53 1.44 1.79
CA TYR A 18 -6.00 0.94 3.06
C TYR A 18 -6.48 1.80 4.24
N CYS A 19 -6.47 3.13 4.09
CA CYS A 19 -7.01 4.05 5.09
C CYS A 19 -8.49 3.75 5.37
N ALA A 20 -9.33 3.64 4.32
CA ALA A 20 -10.76 3.36 4.46
C ALA A 20 -11.03 2.05 5.23
N LEU A 21 -10.29 0.98 4.92
CA LEU A 21 -10.42 -0.33 5.56
C LEU A 21 -9.99 -0.34 7.03
N ASN A 22 -9.13 0.59 7.44
CA ASN A 22 -8.61 0.69 8.82
C ASN A 22 -9.36 1.72 9.69
N LEU A 23 -10.32 2.45 9.13
CA LEU A 23 -11.21 3.29 9.93
C LEU A 23 -12.26 2.45 10.67
N PRO A 24 -12.72 2.89 11.85
CA PRO A 24 -13.73 2.16 12.62
C PRO A 24 -15.01 1.92 11.83
N LYS A 25 -15.54 0.70 11.84
CA LYS A 25 -16.78 0.30 11.10
C LYS A 25 -18.00 1.18 11.38
N ARG A 26 -18.06 1.85 12.56
CA ARG A 26 -19.15 2.77 12.92
C ARG A 26 -19.08 4.13 12.19
N LYS A 27 -17.98 4.39 11.46
CA LYS A 27 -17.75 5.65 10.75
C LYS A 27 -18.28 5.55 9.32
N LYS A 28 -19.10 6.51 8.90
CA LYS A 28 -19.55 6.64 7.52
C LYS A 28 -18.47 7.34 6.70
N ILE A 29 -17.99 6.68 5.65
CA ILE A 29 -16.83 7.11 4.86
C ILE A 29 -17.28 7.36 3.42
N LEU A 30 -16.89 8.52 2.87
CA LEU A 30 -17.00 8.82 1.45
C LEU A 30 -15.62 8.77 0.81
N MET A 31 -15.47 7.95 -0.20
CA MET A 31 -14.29 7.96 -1.07
C MET A 31 -14.63 8.66 -2.38
N LEU A 32 -13.79 9.60 -2.80
CA LEU A 32 -13.94 10.33 -4.05
C LEU A 32 -12.82 9.95 -5.01
N THR A 33 -13.14 9.72 -6.27
CA THR A 33 -12.13 9.49 -7.31
C THR A 33 -12.48 10.19 -8.61
N LYS A 34 -11.47 10.73 -9.29
CA LYS A 34 -11.62 11.47 -10.56
C LYS A 34 -11.99 10.59 -11.76
N GLN A 35 -11.81 9.28 -11.63
CA GLN A 35 -12.09 8.26 -12.66
C GLN A 35 -12.75 7.04 -12.01
N GLY A 36 -12.80 5.89 -12.71
CA GLY A 36 -13.20 4.63 -12.11
C GLY A 36 -12.34 4.26 -10.90
N ALA A 37 -12.91 3.59 -9.91
CA ALA A 37 -12.23 3.27 -8.66
C ALA A 37 -11.00 2.35 -8.83
N ASP A 38 -10.93 1.62 -9.93
CA ASP A 38 -9.83 0.75 -10.35
C ASP A 38 -8.76 1.46 -11.21
N LEU A 39 -8.93 2.77 -11.48
CA LEU A 39 -8.03 3.56 -12.32
C LEU A 39 -7.16 4.49 -11.46
N SER A 40 -6.17 3.94 -10.79
CA SER A 40 -5.22 4.70 -9.98
C SER A 40 -3.77 4.41 -10.37
N ASP A 41 -2.87 5.36 -10.08
CA ASP A 41 -1.43 5.13 -10.31
C ASP A 41 -0.91 3.92 -9.52
N SER A 42 -1.48 3.67 -8.34
CA SER A 42 -1.17 2.45 -7.56
C SER A 42 -1.53 1.18 -8.31
N PHE A 43 -2.65 1.17 -9.05
CA PHE A 43 -3.07 0.02 -9.86
C PHE A 43 -2.10 -0.26 -11.03
N LEU A 44 -1.48 0.79 -11.58
CA LEU A 44 -0.55 0.70 -12.70
C LEU A 44 0.90 0.41 -12.24
N ALA A 45 1.18 0.45 -10.94
CA ALA A 45 2.53 0.23 -10.43
C ALA A 45 2.96 -1.22 -10.60
N GLN A 46 4.15 -1.43 -11.19
CA GLN A 46 4.69 -2.75 -11.54
C GLN A 46 5.69 -3.28 -10.52
N GLY A 47 6.60 -2.41 -10.04
CA GLY A 47 7.81 -2.78 -9.33
C GLY A 47 7.61 -3.65 -8.08
N GLY A 48 6.83 -3.21 -7.12
CA GLY A 48 6.62 -3.96 -5.89
C GLY A 48 6.53 -3.10 -4.64
N ILE A 49 6.54 -3.74 -3.47
CA ILE A 49 6.48 -3.07 -2.18
C ILE A 49 7.65 -3.51 -1.28
N CYS A 50 8.31 -2.53 -0.65
CA CYS A 50 9.46 -2.79 0.20
C CYS A 50 9.05 -3.23 1.61
N MET A 51 9.84 -4.16 2.17
CA MET A 51 9.70 -4.65 3.53
C MET A 51 11.05 -4.65 4.24
N LEU A 52 11.10 -4.21 5.49
CA LEU A 52 12.30 -4.32 6.32
C LEU A 52 12.61 -5.81 6.60
N ARG A 53 13.79 -6.28 6.19
CA ARG A 53 14.18 -7.68 6.29
C ARG A 53 14.63 -8.10 7.68
N GLY A 54 15.13 -7.16 8.47
CA GLY A 54 15.63 -7.34 9.82
C GLY A 54 16.25 -6.05 10.32
N GLU A 55 16.65 -6.00 11.59
CA GLU A 55 17.27 -4.79 12.16
C GLU A 55 18.61 -4.44 11.49
N ASP A 56 19.33 -5.43 10.97
CA ASP A 56 20.56 -5.24 10.22
C ASP A 56 20.36 -4.64 8.82
N ASP A 57 19.13 -4.62 8.31
CA ASP A 57 18.77 -3.99 7.04
C ASP A 57 18.31 -2.53 7.19
N TYR A 58 18.06 -2.06 8.42
CA TYR A 58 17.44 -0.76 8.64
C TYR A 58 18.29 0.41 8.11
N GLU A 59 19.56 0.45 8.43
CA GLU A 59 20.46 1.55 8.03
C GLU A 59 20.62 1.59 6.50
N ASP A 60 20.77 0.44 5.86
CA ASP A 60 20.85 0.35 4.39
C ASP A 60 19.55 0.79 3.73
N TYR A 61 18.40 0.36 4.27
CA TYR A 61 17.09 0.77 3.73
C TYR A 61 16.86 2.27 3.91
N PHE A 62 17.21 2.82 5.07
CA PHE A 62 17.10 4.24 5.34
C PHE A 62 17.98 5.06 4.39
N GLU A 63 19.25 4.68 4.23
CA GLU A 63 20.19 5.37 3.35
C GLU A 63 19.78 5.27 1.87
N ASP A 64 19.37 4.10 1.41
CA ASP A 64 18.85 3.92 0.05
C ASP A 64 17.67 4.84 -0.24
N THR A 65 16.73 4.95 0.70
CA THR A 65 15.56 5.82 0.58
C THR A 65 15.94 7.30 0.59
N MET A 66 16.83 7.71 1.50
CA MET A 66 17.32 9.08 1.57
C MET A 66 18.04 9.49 0.30
N ARG A 67 18.92 8.62 -0.21
CA ARG A 67 19.66 8.85 -1.45
C ARG A 67 18.76 8.94 -2.67
N ALA A 68 17.77 8.05 -2.78
CA ALA A 68 16.80 8.07 -3.89
C ALA A 68 15.97 9.37 -3.91
N GLY A 69 15.69 9.95 -2.75
CA GLY A 69 15.01 11.25 -2.60
C GLY A 69 15.97 12.44 -2.54
N HIS A 70 17.23 12.29 -2.98
CA HIS A 70 18.26 13.35 -2.98
C HIS A 70 18.44 14.04 -1.61
N TYR A 71 18.17 13.28 -0.52
CA TYR A 71 18.19 13.76 0.88
C TYR A 71 17.21 14.89 1.23
N GLU A 72 16.22 15.14 0.34
CA GLU A 72 15.10 16.06 0.58
C GLU A 72 13.97 15.42 1.42
N ASN A 73 14.07 14.14 1.70
CA ASN A 73 13.07 13.37 2.44
C ASN A 73 12.94 13.85 3.89
N ASN A 74 11.72 13.83 4.40
CA ASN A 74 11.48 13.95 5.82
C ASN A 74 11.95 12.68 6.55
N LYS A 75 13.04 12.77 7.29
CA LYS A 75 13.66 11.63 8.00
C LYS A 75 12.71 10.90 8.94
N ARG A 76 11.81 11.63 9.61
CA ARG A 76 10.80 11.03 10.51
C ARG A 76 9.78 10.20 9.71
N ALA A 77 9.34 10.69 8.56
CA ALA A 77 8.43 9.96 7.68
C ALA A 77 9.10 8.70 7.11
N VAL A 78 10.36 8.79 6.66
CA VAL A 78 11.14 7.62 6.19
C VAL A 78 11.28 6.58 7.29
N ASN A 79 11.66 6.98 8.50
CA ASN A 79 11.75 6.05 9.63
C ASN A 79 10.41 5.37 9.92
N LEU A 80 9.30 6.13 9.94
CA LEU A 80 7.97 5.56 10.17
C LEU A 80 7.61 4.55 9.07
N MET A 81 7.82 4.88 7.81
CA MET A 81 7.57 4.00 6.66
C MET A 81 8.33 2.68 6.80
N ILE A 82 9.64 2.74 7.07
CA ILE A 82 10.48 1.55 7.19
C ILE A 82 10.05 0.68 8.37
N ARG A 83 9.87 1.29 9.55
CA ARG A 83 9.53 0.56 10.79
C ARG A 83 8.14 -0.08 10.75
N SER A 84 7.18 0.54 10.05
CA SER A 84 5.83 -0.01 9.91
C SER A 84 5.68 -1.04 8.78
N SER A 85 6.68 -1.19 7.89
CA SER A 85 6.56 -2.02 6.69
C SER A 85 6.19 -3.47 6.99
N ASN A 86 6.76 -4.07 8.03
CA ASN A 86 6.48 -5.47 8.42
C ASN A 86 5.03 -5.66 8.86
N ASP A 87 4.46 -4.70 9.61
CA ASP A 87 3.08 -4.76 10.06
C ASP A 87 2.13 -4.61 8.88
N ILE A 88 2.43 -3.69 7.96
CA ILE A 88 1.67 -3.47 6.74
C ILE A 88 1.67 -4.72 5.86
N ILE A 89 2.83 -5.35 5.63
CA ILE A 89 2.90 -6.56 4.80
C ILE A 89 2.13 -7.72 5.45
N ARG A 90 2.21 -7.88 6.77
CA ARG A 90 1.40 -8.90 7.47
C ARG A 90 -0.10 -8.66 7.31
N ASP A 91 -0.55 -7.40 7.38
CA ASP A 91 -1.96 -7.07 7.17
C ASP A 91 -2.39 -7.30 5.71
N LEU A 92 -1.54 -6.97 4.73
CA LEU A 92 -1.82 -7.26 3.31
C LEU A 92 -1.94 -8.76 3.04
N LEU A 93 -1.04 -9.58 3.61
CA LEU A 93 -1.12 -11.04 3.52
C LEU A 93 -2.40 -11.59 4.18
N TRP A 94 -2.77 -11.06 5.35
CA TRP A 94 -4.02 -11.42 6.03
C TRP A 94 -5.25 -11.05 5.19
N ARG A 95 -5.16 -10.00 4.39
CA ARG A 95 -6.19 -9.59 3.42
C ARG A 95 -6.19 -10.40 2.13
N ASN A 96 -5.34 -11.40 2.03
CA ASN A 96 -5.15 -12.26 0.87
C ASN A 96 -4.52 -11.56 -0.35
N VAL A 97 -3.69 -10.55 -0.14
CA VAL A 97 -2.80 -10.06 -1.21
C VAL A 97 -1.80 -11.18 -1.51
N ASP A 98 -1.71 -11.56 -2.78
CA ASP A 98 -0.85 -12.65 -3.24
C ASP A 98 0.52 -12.12 -3.65
N PHE A 99 1.55 -12.42 -2.84
CA PHE A 99 2.95 -12.17 -3.19
C PHE A 99 3.63 -13.46 -3.61
N VAL A 100 4.54 -13.36 -4.59
CA VAL A 100 5.31 -14.51 -5.07
C VAL A 100 6.05 -15.17 -3.90
N ARG A 101 6.06 -16.49 -3.90
CA ARG A 101 6.78 -17.31 -2.93
C ARG A 101 7.89 -18.11 -3.60
N ALA A 102 8.96 -18.33 -2.84
CA ALA A 102 10.04 -19.21 -3.23
C ALA A 102 9.62 -20.70 -3.15
N GLU A 103 10.47 -21.59 -3.63
CA GLU A 103 10.21 -23.06 -3.62
C GLU A 103 9.99 -23.63 -2.22
N ASP A 104 10.56 -23.02 -1.20
CA ASP A 104 10.39 -23.38 0.22
C ASP A 104 9.09 -22.86 0.85
N GLY A 105 8.29 -22.10 0.09
CA GLY A 105 7.03 -21.49 0.54
C GLY A 105 7.18 -20.13 1.23
N GLU A 106 8.39 -19.66 1.47
CA GLU A 106 8.66 -18.35 2.03
C GLU A 106 8.42 -17.24 0.99
N LEU A 107 8.24 -16.00 1.45
CA LEU A 107 8.09 -14.85 0.55
C LEU A 107 9.35 -14.64 -0.29
N ALA A 108 9.18 -14.52 -1.60
CA ALA A 108 10.26 -14.20 -2.50
C ALA A 108 10.54 -12.68 -2.50
N PHE A 109 11.83 -12.33 -2.52
CA PHE A 109 12.26 -10.94 -2.53
C PHE A 109 13.16 -10.67 -3.72
N THR A 110 12.93 -9.52 -4.36
CA THR A 110 13.77 -9.01 -5.43
C THR A 110 14.45 -7.70 -5.02
N ARG A 111 15.42 -7.30 -5.84
CA ARG A 111 16.13 -6.02 -5.72
C ARG A 111 15.92 -5.23 -6.99
N GLU A 112 15.39 -4.02 -6.85
CA GLU A 112 15.20 -3.10 -7.96
C GLU A 112 15.67 -1.69 -7.60
N GLY A 113 15.89 -0.89 -8.66
CA GLY A 113 16.20 0.53 -8.56
C GLY A 113 17.37 0.84 -7.63
N ALA A 114 17.15 1.75 -6.70
CA ALA A 114 18.17 2.28 -5.79
C ALA A 114 18.45 1.41 -4.56
N HIS A 115 17.81 0.24 -4.43
CA HIS A 115 17.96 -0.63 -3.26
C HIS A 115 19.29 -1.40 -3.27
N SER A 116 20.01 -1.37 -2.15
CA SER A 116 21.27 -2.10 -1.94
C SER A 116 21.06 -3.59 -1.64
N ARG A 117 19.88 -3.97 -1.09
CA ARG A 117 19.52 -5.35 -0.72
C ARG A 117 18.19 -5.79 -1.33
N PRO A 118 17.95 -7.12 -1.51
CA PRO A 118 16.64 -7.65 -1.87
C PRO A 118 15.64 -7.46 -0.72
N ARG A 119 14.71 -6.50 -0.86
CA ARG A 119 13.67 -6.22 0.14
C ARG A 119 12.30 -5.93 -0.46
N ILE A 120 12.15 -6.19 -1.76
CA ILE A 120 10.94 -5.88 -2.52
C ILE A 120 10.13 -7.15 -2.70
N LEU A 121 8.91 -7.14 -2.18
CA LEU A 121 7.88 -8.14 -2.46
C LEU A 121 7.16 -7.76 -3.75
N PHE A 122 6.77 -8.76 -4.53
CA PHE A 122 6.18 -8.56 -5.84
C PHE A 122 5.14 -9.64 -6.16
N HIS A 123 4.27 -9.34 -7.11
CA HIS A 123 3.36 -10.28 -7.75
C HIS A 123 3.54 -10.13 -9.26
N GLU A 124 4.36 -10.97 -9.86
CA GLU A 124 4.77 -10.84 -11.26
C GLU A 124 5.23 -9.39 -11.58
N ASP A 125 4.71 -8.76 -12.64
CA ASP A 125 4.91 -7.36 -12.99
C ASP A 125 3.66 -6.49 -12.76
N ILE A 126 2.73 -6.97 -11.92
CA ILE A 126 1.43 -6.33 -11.65
C ILE A 126 1.16 -6.14 -10.15
N THR A 127 2.19 -5.97 -9.36
CA THR A 127 2.08 -5.89 -7.88
C THR A 127 1.11 -4.80 -7.41
N GLY A 128 1.12 -3.65 -8.05
CA GLY A 128 0.22 -2.56 -7.71
C GLY A 128 -1.25 -2.92 -7.97
N LYS A 129 -1.53 -3.59 -9.09
CA LYS A 129 -2.86 -4.12 -9.41
C LYS A 129 -3.32 -5.13 -8.37
N GLU A 130 -2.48 -6.09 -8.01
CA GLU A 130 -2.79 -7.12 -7.01
C GLU A 130 -3.17 -6.49 -5.67
N ILE A 131 -2.36 -5.57 -5.15
CA ILE A 131 -2.63 -4.89 -3.89
C ILE A 131 -3.92 -4.06 -3.97
N THR A 132 -4.04 -3.20 -5.00
CA THR A 132 -5.17 -2.26 -5.08
C THR A 132 -6.48 -2.97 -5.37
N GLN A 133 -6.49 -4.00 -6.24
CA GLN A 133 -7.70 -4.77 -6.53
C GLN A 133 -8.19 -5.50 -5.29
N THR A 134 -7.30 -6.20 -4.58
CA THR A 134 -7.64 -6.91 -3.34
C THR A 134 -8.22 -5.97 -2.29
N LEU A 135 -7.64 -4.77 -2.11
CA LEU A 135 -8.16 -3.78 -1.17
C LEU A 135 -9.50 -3.19 -1.65
N LEU A 136 -9.65 -2.89 -2.94
CA LEU A 136 -10.88 -2.33 -3.52
C LEU A 136 -12.05 -3.31 -3.40
N ASP A 137 -11.82 -4.59 -3.66
CA ASP A 137 -12.85 -5.61 -3.52
C ASP A 137 -13.34 -5.72 -2.08
N GLN A 138 -12.43 -5.60 -1.10
CA GLN A 138 -12.81 -5.54 0.31
C GLN A 138 -13.58 -4.26 0.66
N VAL A 139 -13.17 -3.09 0.16
CA VAL A 139 -13.89 -1.82 0.35
C VAL A 139 -15.32 -1.93 -0.17
N LYS A 140 -15.52 -2.49 -1.36
CA LYS A 140 -16.85 -2.70 -1.97
C LYS A 140 -17.79 -3.58 -1.14
N THR A 141 -17.26 -4.40 -0.23
CA THR A 141 -18.08 -5.20 0.70
C THR A 141 -18.52 -4.45 1.96
N LYS A 142 -18.06 -3.21 2.18
CA LYS A 142 -18.31 -2.46 3.41
C LYS A 142 -19.51 -1.53 3.24
N GLU A 143 -20.58 -1.77 4.01
CA GLU A 143 -21.79 -0.95 3.98
C GLU A 143 -21.58 0.51 4.45
N ASN A 144 -20.52 0.75 5.25
CA ASN A 144 -20.19 2.06 5.77
C ASN A 144 -19.24 2.88 4.88
N ILE A 145 -18.85 2.36 3.73
CA ILE A 145 -17.97 3.03 2.77
C ILE A 145 -18.71 3.21 1.46
N GLU A 146 -18.83 4.45 1.02
CA GLU A 146 -19.40 4.83 -0.27
C GLU A 146 -18.29 5.32 -1.20
N ILE A 147 -18.29 4.89 -2.46
CA ILE A 147 -17.36 5.35 -3.48
C ILE A 147 -18.14 6.20 -4.48
N CYS A 148 -17.68 7.43 -4.69
CA CYS A 148 -18.19 8.33 -5.71
C CYS A 148 -17.13 8.53 -6.79
N GLU A 149 -17.43 8.04 -7.97
CA GLU A 149 -16.53 8.09 -9.13
C GLU A 149 -16.79 9.33 -9.99
N TYR A 150 -15.79 9.73 -10.78
CA TYR A 150 -15.86 10.86 -11.73
C TYR A 150 -16.15 12.22 -11.07
N MET A 151 -15.56 12.45 -9.89
CA MET A 151 -15.72 13.68 -9.12
C MET A 151 -14.49 14.60 -9.20
#